data_8e23aeef1ddb89106ca62bd727d4680b
#
_entry.id   8e23aeef1ddb89106ca62bd727d4680b
#
_cell.length_a   1.000
_cell.length_b   1.000
_cell.length_c   1.000
_cell.angle_alpha   90.00
_cell.angle_beta   90.00
_cell.angle_gamma   90.00
#
_symmetry.space_group_name_H-M   'P 1'
#
loop_
_entity.id
_entity.type
_entity.pdbx_description
1 polymer ?
#
loop_
_entity_poly.entity_id
_entity_poly.type
_entity_poly.pdbx_seq_one_letter_code
_entity_poly.pdbx_strand_id
1 'polypeptide(L)'
;QKVLDIGCGWGSLAIDIAKSANCEVTGITLSQNQFNYCQKKAKELNLENQLNFKLMDYRELDEKFDRIVSVGMFEHVGRKFYRKFFSQVEKLLKDDGVSLIHTIGSVNPPRDPHPWITKYIFPGGYTPSLSEVTTPIEKAGLIVADIEVLRLHYSHTLRHWKENCIKNKEKIIQMFDERFFRMWEFYLAGCEMAFKWGDQVVYQFQ
;
A
#
# COMPACT_ATOMS: atom_id res chain seq x y z
N GLN A 1 14.40 -13.68 11.38
CA GLN A 1 13.29 -12.79 11.68
C GLN A 1 12.08 -13.17 10.86
N LYS A 2 10.89 -12.97 11.45
CA LYS A 2 9.61 -13.13 10.76
C LYS A 2 9.06 -11.76 10.37
N VAL A 3 8.74 -11.58 9.10
CA VAL A 3 8.19 -10.33 8.55
C VAL A 3 6.79 -10.59 8.02
N LEU A 4 5.85 -9.69 8.30
CA LEU A 4 4.51 -9.70 7.71
C LEU A 4 4.38 -8.56 6.70
N ASP A 5 3.93 -8.87 5.49
CA ASP A 5 3.54 -7.89 4.46
C ASP A 5 2.01 -7.88 4.32
N ILE A 6 1.36 -6.84 4.89
CA ILE A 6 -0.11 -6.70 4.88
C ILE A 6 -0.54 -6.03 3.58
N GLY A 7 -1.22 -6.79 2.72
CA GLY A 7 -1.60 -6.34 1.39
C GLY A 7 -0.45 -6.46 0.41
N CYS A 8 0.21 -7.61 0.38
CA CYS A 8 1.44 -7.86 -0.38
C CYS A 8 1.33 -7.67 -1.91
N GLY A 9 0.12 -7.48 -2.42
CA GLY A 9 -0.10 -7.28 -3.85
C GLY A 9 0.44 -8.45 -4.68
N TRP A 10 1.25 -8.16 -5.68
CA TRP A 10 1.91 -9.14 -6.54
C TRP A 10 3.20 -9.72 -5.94
N GLY A 11 3.49 -9.43 -4.67
CA GLY A 11 4.56 -10.06 -3.89
C GLY A 11 5.96 -9.51 -4.12
N SER A 12 6.15 -8.44 -4.89
CA SER A 12 7.50 -7.91 -5.19
C SER A 12 8.25 -7.48 -3.95
N LEU A 13 7.60 -6.73 -3.04
CA LEU A 13 8.22 -6.29 -1.79
C LEU A 13 8.61 -7.48 -0.91
N ALA A 14 7.69 -8.43 -0.71
CA ALA A 14 7.96 -9.63 0.08
C ALA A 14 9.14 -10.43 -0.47
N ILE A 15 9.23 -10.56 -1.80
CA ILE A 15 10.34 -11.25 -2.49
C ILE A 15 11.66 -10.50 -2.28
N ASP A 16 11.67 -9.18 -2.41
CA ASP A 16 12.88 -8.37 -2.23
C ASP A 16 13.36 -8.38 -0.78
N ILE A 17 12.46 -8.35 0.20
CA ILE A 17 12.79 -8.48 1.62
C ILE A 17 13.41 -9.87 1.89
N ALA A 18 12.79 -10.95 1.41
CA ALA A 18 13.30 -12.30 1.61
C ALA A 18 14.72 -12.47 1.04
N LYS A 19 14.97 -11.94 -0.17
CA LYS A 19 16.28 -11.98 -0.81
C LYS A 19 17.35 -11.17 -0.11
N SER A 20 16.97 -9.99 0.41
CA SER A 20 17.92 -9.00 0.94
C SER A 20 18.29 -9.26 2.39
N ALA A 21 17.38 -9.81 3.20
CA ALA A 21 17.53 -9.85 4.66
C ALA A 21 17.60 -11.25 5.25
N ASN A 22 17.59 -12.32 4.45
CA ASN A 22 17.58 -13.72 4.92
C ASN A 22 16.57 -13.95 6.06
N CYS A 23 15.31 -13.58 5.82
CA CYS A 23 14.21 -13.69 6.77
C CYS A 23 13.04 -14.48 6.18
N GLU A 24 12.12 -14.90 7.04
CA GLU A 24 10.85 -15.49 6.63
C GLU A 24 9.83 -14.36 6.42
N VAL A 25 9.20 -14.29 5.27
CA VAL A 25 8.18 -13.29 4.95
C VAL A 25 6.83 -13.96 4.73
N THR A 26 5.85 -13.55 5.51
CA THR A 26 4.45 -13.89 5.27
C THR A 26 3.79 -12.73 4.53
N GLY A 27 3.36 -12.95 3.30
CA GLY A 27 2.60 -11.98 2.51
C GLY A 27 1.11 -12.34 2.49
N ILE A 28 0.25 -11.40 2.81
CA ILE A 28 -1.21 -11.65 2.79
C ILE A 28 -1.91 -10.76 1.78
N THR A 29 -2.91 -11.32 1.11
CA THR A 29 -3.76 -10.60 0.15
C THR A 29 -5.18 -11.17 0.16
N LEU A 30 -6.17 -10.35 -0.23
CA LEU A 30 -7.55 -10.79 -0.46
C LEU A 30 -7.82 -11.17 -1.93
N SER A 31 -6.85 -10.99 -2.82
CA SER A 31 -6.99 -11.29 -4.24
C SER A 31 -6.49 -12.69 -4.57
N GLN A 32 -7.40 -13.56 -5.04
CA GLN A 32 -7.03 -14.90 -5.49
C GLN A 32 -6.00 -14.88 -6.63
N ASN A 33 -6.11 -13.90 -7.55
CA ASN A 33 -5.16 -13.77 -8.66
C ASN A 33 -3.75 -13.40 -8.17
N GLN A 34 -3.65 -12.45 -7.25
CA GLN A 34 -2.38 -12.08 -6.63
C GLN A 34 -1.77 -13.24 -5.86
N PHE A 35 -2.57 -13.92 -5.05
CA PHE A 35 -2.14 -15.10 -4.30
C PHE A 35 -1.56 -16.19 -5.22
N ASN A 36 -2.30 -16.57 -6.27
CA ASN A 36 -1.85 -17.59 -7.22
C ASN A 36 -0.53 -17.18 -7.92
N TYR A 37 -0.42 -15.91 -8.30
CA TYR A 37 0.79 -15.36 -8.91
C TYR A 37 1.98 -15.42 -7.93
N CYS A 38 1.79 -14.98 -6.70
CA CYS A 38 2.82 -14.98 -5.66
C CYS A 38 3.33 -16.39 -5.36
N GLN A 39 2.42 -17.36 -5.24
CA GLN A 39 2.77 -18.77 -5.02
C GLN A 39 3.62 -19.32 -6.20
N LYS A 40 3.21 -19.05 -7.44
CA LYS A 40 3.97 -19.45 -8.62
C LYS A 40 5.35 -18.80 -8.63
N LYS A 41 5.41 -17.49 -8.31
CA LYS A 41 6.65 -16.71 -8.33
C LYS A 41 7.64 -17.16 -7.26
N ALA A 42 7.18 -17.51 -6.06
CA ALA A 42 8.00 -18.07 -4.99
C ALA A 42 8.68 -19.38 -5.46
N LYS A 43 7.94 -20.27 -6.12
CA LYS A 43 8.49 -21.52 -6.70
C LYS A 43 9.51 -21.26 -7.80
N GLU A 44 9.20 -20.38 -8.75
CA GLU A 44 10.11 -20.02 -9.85
C GLU A 44 11.46 -19.48 -9.34
N LEU A 45 11.45 -18.84 -8.16
CA LEU A 45 12.64 -18.25 -7.53
C LEU A 45 13.32 -19.16 -6.50
N ASN A 46 12.76 -20.35 -6.25
CA ASN A 46 13.20 -21.29 -5.19
C ASN A 46 13.24 -20.64 -3.79
N LEU A 47 12.21 -19.85 -3.47
CA LEU A 47 12.08 -19.11 -2.21
C LEU A 47 10.93 -19.61 -1.32
N GLU A 48 10.37 -20.81 -1.59
CA GLU A 48 9.22 -21.37 -0.83
C GLU A 48 9.51 -21.55 0.66
N ASN A 49 10.77 -21.73 1.01
CA ASN A 49 11.21 -21.86 2.41
C ASN A 49 11.25 -20.51 3.16
N GLN A 50 11.25 -19.39 2.44
CA GLN A 50 11.34 -18.04 2.99
C GLN A 50 10.05 -17.22 2.76
N LEU A 51 9.23 -17.59 1.77
CA LEU A 51 8.03 -16.87 1.38
C LEU A 51 6.78 -17.71 1.63
N ASN A 52 5.93 -17.23 2.53
CA ASN A 52 4.64 -17.84 2.83
C ASN A 52 3.50 -16.88 2.45
N PHE A 53 2.93 -17.07 1.25
CA PHE A 53 1.78 -16.28 0.83
C PHE A 53 0.47 -16.91 1.28
N LYS A 54 -0.47 -16.09 1.82
CA LYS A 54 -1.78 -16.53 2.32
C LYS A 54 -2.89 -15.67 1.70
N LEU A 55 -3.98 -16.33 1.29
CA LEU A 55 -5.21 -15.67 0.89
C LEU A 55 -6.07 -15.49 2.14
N MET A 56 -5.91 -14.37 2.84
CA MET A 56 -6.61 -14.13 4.09
C MET A 56 -6.66 -12.65 4.45
N ASP A 57 -7.59 -12.31 5.32
CA ASP A 57 -7.71 -10.99 5.93
C ASP A 57 -6.71 -10.85 7.10
N TYR A 58 -6.03 -9.68 7.20
CA TYR A 58 -5.10 -9.41 8.30
C TYR A 58 -5.75 -9.53 9.69
N ARG A 59 -7.06 -9.35 9.77
CA ARG A 59 -7.84 -9.47 11.01
C ARG A 59 -7.95 -10.90 11.56
N GLU A 60 -7.70 -11.89 10.72
CA GLU A 60 -7.77 -13.31 11.04
C GLU A 60 -6.42 -13.90 11.47
N LEU A 61 -5.33 -13.11 11.32
CA LEU A 61 -4.01 -13.52 11.77
C LEU A 61 -3.93 -13.53 13.31
N ASP A 62 -3.21 -14.53 13.83
CA ASP A 62 -2.92 -14.70 15.27
C ASP A 62 -1.48 -15.17 15.50
N GLU A 63 -0.54 -14.72 14.68
CA GLU A 63 0.88 -15.05 14.73
C GLU A 63 1.68 -13.78 15.05
N LYS A 64 2.78 -13.91 15.80
CA LYS A 64 3.66 -12.78 16.16
C LYS A 64 4.80 -12.60 15.15
N PHE A 65 5.08 -11.35 14.80
CA PHE A 65 6.11 -10.96 13.83
C PHE A 65 7.13 -9.99 14.44
N ASP A 66 8.38 -10.11 13.99
CA ASP A 66 9.44 -9.17 14.37
C ASP A 66 9.26 -7.83 13.64
N ARG A 67 8.76 -7.88 12.40
CA ARG A 67 8.52 -6.69 11.56
C ARG A 67 7.20 -6.82 10.83
N ILE A 68 6.49 -5.70 10.71
CA ILE A 68 5.26 -5.61 9.90
C ILE A 68 5.44 -4.47 8.90
N VAL A 69 5.15 -4.74 7.63
CA VAL A 69 5.11 -3.73 6.58
C VAL A 69 3.74 -3.73 5.91
N SER A 70 3.26 -2.56 5.53
CA SER A 70 2.07 -2.40 4.69
C SER A 70 2.25 -1.21 3.76
N VAL A 71 2.16 -1.43 2.46
CA VAL A 71 2.42 -0.41 1.43
C VAL A 71 1.22 -0.26 0.51
N GLY A 72 0.57 0.92 0.52
CA GLY A 72 -0.54 1.25 -0.36
C GLY A 72 -1.83 0.47 -0.09
N MET A 73 -1.96 -0.14 1.09
CA MET A 73 -3.17 -0.85 1.51
C MET A 73 -4.02 -0.01 2.47
N PHE A 74 -3.38 0.85 3.26
CA PHE A 74 -4.04 1.60 4.33
C PHE A 74 -5.13 2.54 3.79
N GLU A 75 -5.01 3.02 2.56
CA GLU A 75 -6.00 3.81 1.83
C GLU A 75 -7.35 3.08 1.66
N HIS A 76 -7.34 1.75 1.75
CA HIS A 76 -8.53 0.89 1.61
C HIS A 76 -9.11 0.41 2.94
N VAL A 77 -8.46 0.70 4.07
CA VAL A 77 -8.93 0.31 5.42
C VAL A 77 -10.22 1.05 5.80
N GLY A 78 -10.31 2.33 5.44
CA GLY A 78 -11.43 3.22 5.80
C GLY A 78 -11.31 3.81 7.20
N ARG A 79 -11.62 5.11 7.33
CA ARG A 79 -11.46 5.93 8.58
C ARG A 79 -12.01 5.27 9.83
N LYS A 80 -13.18 4.65 9.74
CA LYS A 80 -13.86 4.00 10.89
C LYS A 80 -13.08 2.82 11.46
N PHE A 81 -12.16 2.26 10.68
CA PHE A 81 -11.43 1.04 11.04
C PHE A 81 -9.96 1.27 11.37
N TYR A 82 -9.45 2.50 11.30
CA TYR A 82 -8.04 2.80 11.59
C TYR A 82 -7.60 2.31 12.97
N ARG A 83 -8.42 2.57 14.01
CA ARG A 83 -8.13 2.05 15.36
C ARG A 83 -8.04 0.52 15.38
N LYS A 84 -8.98 -0.17 14.72
CA LYS A 84 -8.98 -1.64 14.64
C LYS A 84 -7.76 -2.17 13.89
N PHE A 85 -7.35 -1.47 12.82
CA PHE A 85 -6.15 -1.81 12.07
C PHE A 85 -4.90 -1.73 12.95
N PHE A 86 -4.66 -0.60 13.63
CA PHE A 86 -3.49 -0.44 14.49
C PHE A 86 -3.54 -1.34 15.73
N SER A 87 -4.70 -1.61 16.31
CA SER A 87 -4.82 -2.61 17.38
C SER A 87 -4.48 -4.02 16.90
N GLN A 88 -4.75 -4.36 15.65
CA GLN A 88 -4.32 -5.64 15.09
C GLN A 88 -2.81 -5.64 14.80
N VAL A 89 -2.25 -4.55 14.31
CA VAL A 89 -0.78 -4.41 14.12
C VAL A 89 -0.06 -4.60 15.45
N GLU A 90 -0.52 -3.94 16.52
CA GLU A 90 0.02 -4.10 17.88
C GLU A 90 -0.06 -5.56 18.36
N LYS A 91 -1.23 -6.17 18.21
CA LYS A 91 -1.43 -7.59 18.57
C LYS A 91 -0.46 -8.52 17.84
N LEU A 92 -0.15 -8.25 16.57
CA LEU A 92 0.71 -9.08 15.72
C LEU A 92 2.21 -8.77 15.88
N LEU A 93 2.59 -7.64 16.46
CA LEU A 93 3.99 -7.32 16.76
C LEU A 93 4.48 -8.08 18.00
N LYS A 94 5.74 -8.50 17.98
CA LYS A 94 6.48 -8.85 19.20
C LYS A 94 6.80 -7.59 20.01
N ASP A 95 7.20 -7.75 21.26
CA ASP A 95 7.46 -6.63 22.18
C ASP A 95 8.55 -5.65 21.68
N ASP A 96 9.56 -6.16 20.96
CA ASP A 96 10.61 -5.38 20.29
C ASP A 96 10.35 -5.19 18.78
N GLY A 97 9.13 -5.47 18.34
CA GLY A 97 8.73 -5.40 16.95
C GLY A 97 8.60 -3.97 16.44
N VAL A 98 8.83 -3.80 15.13
CA VAL A 98 8.66 -2.51 14.43
C VAL A 98 7.72 -2.70 13.25
N SER A 99 6.80 -1.76 13.06
CA SER A 99 5.95 -1.70 11.86
C SER A 99 6.30 -0.49 11.00
N LEU A 100 6.17 -0.65 9.68
CA LEU A 100 6.24 0.42 8.69
C LEU A 100 4.94 0.47 7.89
N ILE A 101 4.18 1.53 8.06
CA ILE A 101 2.93 1.75 7.30
C ILE A 101 3.17 2.88 6.31
N HIS A 102 3.20 2.52 5.01
CA HIS A 102 3.37 3.45 3.91
C HIS A 102 2.01 3.71 3.25
N THR A 103 1.58 4.96 3.23
CA THR A 103 0.28 5.35 2.66
C THR A 103 0.35 6.71 1.98
N ILE A 104 -0.43 6.87 0.92
CA ILE A 104 -0.74 8.20 0.40
C ILE A 104 -1.57 8.92 1.46
N GLY A 105 -1.27 10.19 1.68
CA GLY A 105 -2.00 11.04 2.62
C GLY A 105 -2.08 12.48 2.16
N SER A 106 -2.66 13.32 2.98
CA SER A 106 -2.83 14.76 2.74
C SER A 106 -2.17 15.59 3.84
N VAL A 107 -1.50 16.69 3.46
CA VAL A 107 -1.00 17.68 4.43
C VAL A 107 -2.08 18.62 4.94
N ASN A 108 -3.25 18.62 4.32
CA ASN A 108 -4.40 19.41 4.73
C ASN A 108 -5.21 18.69 5.84
N PRO A 109 -6.08 19.42 6.56
CA PRO A 109 -7.06 18.81 7.44
C PRO A 109 -7.94 17.76 6.74
N PRO A 110 -8.57 16.85 7.51
CA PRO A 110 -9.44 15.80 6.98
C PRO A 110 -10.50 16.35 6.02
N ARG A 111 -10.60 15.75 4.83
CA ARG A 111 -11.62 16.07 3.83
C ARG A 111 -12.04 14.83 3.05
N ASP A 112 -13.22 14.86 2.48
CA ASP A 112 -13.68 13.77 1.64
C ASP A 112 -12.88 13.71 0.32
N PRO A 113 -12.65 12.50 -0.22
CA PRO A 113 -11.96 12.31 -1.50
C PRO A 113 -12.74 12.95 -2.64
N HIS A 114 -12.03 13.33 -3.70
CA HIS A 114 -12.68 13.90 -4.89
C HIS A 114 -13.64 12.89 -5.51
N PRO A 115 -14.93 13.26 -5.78
CA PRO A 115 -15.97 12.33 -6.26
C PRO A 115 -15.59 11.60 -7.55
N TRP A 116 -14.83 12.23 -8.44
CA TRP A 116 -14.38 11.61 -9.68
C TRP A 116 -13.38 10.46 -9.40
N ILE A 117 -12.46 10.64 -8.45
CA ILE A 117 -11.49 9.58 -8.04
C ILE A 117 -12.22 8.39 -7.43
N THR A 118 -13.16 8.64 -6.52
CA THR A 118 -13.91 7.56 -5.87
C THR A 118 -14.85 6.84 -6.82
N LYS A 119 -15.35 7.53 -7.86
CA LYS A 119 -16.24 6.91 -8.84
C LYS A 119 -15.51 6.07 -9.88
N TYR A 120 -14.36 6.54 -10.38
CA TYR A 120 -13.75 5.97 -11.58
C TYR A 120 -12.43 5.22 -11.34
N ILE A 121 -11.69 5.54 -10.26
CA ILE A 121 -10.34 5.04 -10.03
C ILE A 121 -10.27 4.15 -8.78
N PHE A 122 -10.62 4.71 -7.61
CA PHE A 122 -10.51 4.02 -6.31
C PHE A 122 -11.84 4.09 -5.53
N PRO A 123 -12.82 3.24 -5.87
CA PRO A 123 -14.05 3.15 -5.10
C PRO A 123 -13.75 2.82 -3.63
N GLY A 124 -14.23 3.68 -2.71
CA GLY A 124 -14.01 3.51 -1.28
C GLY A 124 -12.61 3.87 -0.76
N GLY A 125 -11.69 4.27 -1.64
CA GLY A 125 -10.36 4.74 -1.23
C GLY A 125 -10.41 6.07 -0.48
N TYR A 126 -9.47 6.25 0.46
CA TYR A 126 -9.35 7.45 1.27
C TYR A 126 -7.88 7.78 1.53
N THR A 127 -7.51 9.05 1.33
CA THR A 127 -6.17 9.56 1.63
C THR A 127 -6.22 10.34 2.95
N PRO A 128 -5.70 9.77 4.07
CA PRO A 128 -5.84 10.38 5.39
C PRO A 128 -4.96 11.61 5.56
N SER A 129 -5.39 12.53 6.41
CA SER A 129 -4.50 13.53 7.00
C SER A 129 -3.64 12.91 8.10
N LEU A 130 -2.51 13.56 8.43
CA LEU A 130 -1.60 13.09 9.48
C LEU A 130 -2.31 12.84 10.82
N SER A 131 -3.18 13.77 11.24
CA SER A 131 -3.93 13.67 12.49
C SER A 131 -4.90 12.49 12.56
N GLU A 132 -5.40 12.03 11.42
CA GLU A 132 -6.29 10.87 11.35
C GLU A 132 -5.56 9.55 11.55
N VAL A 133 -4.24 9.53 11.31
CA VAL A 133 -3.40 8.32 11.44
C VAL A 133 -2.74 8.25 12.81
N THR A 134 -2.17 9.34 13.31
CA THR A 134 -1.44 9.36 14.59
C THR A 134 -2.34 9.04 15.79
N THR A 135 -3.55 9.62 15.85
CA THR A 135 -4.48 9.37 16.96
C THR A 135 -4.88 7.88 17.10
N PRO A 136 -5.23 7.12 16.05
CA PRO A 136 -5.43 5.68 16.15
C PRO A 136 -4.19 4.88 16.57
N ILE A 137 -2.99 5.28 16.17
CA ILE A 137 -1.72 4.64 16.57
C ILE A 137 -1.55 4.75 18.10
N GLU A 138 -1.65 5.96 18.65
CA GLU A 138 -1.56 6.20 20.08
C GLU A 138 -2.62 5.41 20.89
N LYS A 139 -3.86 5.40 20.38
CA LYS A 139 -4.97 4.66 21.02
C LYS A 139 -4.81 3.13 20.95
N ALA A 140 -3.98 2.63 20.06
CA ALA A 140 -3.62 1.21 19.98
C ALA A 140 -2.47 0.84 20.92
N GLY A 141 -1.83 1.82 21.60
CA GLY A 141 -0.70 1.59 22.47
C GLY A 141 0.65 1.50 21.75
N LEU A 142 0.68 1.84 20.47
CA LEU A 142 1.91 1.92 19.67
C LEU A 142 2.58 3.29 19.86
N ILE A 143 3.91 3.32 19.77
CA ILE A 143 4.72 4.53 19.81
C ILE A 143 5.09 4.89 18.37
N VAL A 144 4.84 6.12 17.96
CA VAL A 144 5.35 6.65 16.69
C VAL A 144 6.83 6.97 16.88
N ALA A 145 7.70 6.17 16.28
CA ALA A 145 9.15 6.35 16.36
C ALA A 145 9.65 7.37 15.32
N ASP A 146 9.07 7.35 14.12
CA ASP A 146 9.40 8.29 13.05
C ASP A 146 8.22 8.44 12.07
N ILE A 147 8.18 9.60 11.40
CA ILE A 147 7.25 9.86 10.30
C ILE A 147 8.03 10.52 9.16
N GLU A 148 8.30 9.74 8.12
CA GLU A 148 8.90 10.29 6.92
C GLU A 148 7.81 10.80 5.96
N VAL A 149 8.02 12.01 5.42
CA VAL A 149 7.12 12.65 4.47
C VAL A 149 7.79 12.75 3.10
N LEU A 150 7.41 11.84 2.20
CA LEU A 150 7.96 11.76 0.85
C LEU A 150 7.16 12.65 -0.11
N ARG A 151 7.38 13.96 -0.02
CA ARG A 151 6.56 15.00 -0.63
C ARG A 151 6.46 14.90 -2.17
N LEU A 152 7.58 14.78 -2.86
CA LEU A 152 7.63 14.84 -4.32
C LEU A 152 7.89 13.48 -4.99
N HIS A 153 8.25 12.48 -4.22
CA HIS A 153 8.69 11.18 -4.75
C HIS A 153 7.64 10.54 -5.66
N TYR A 154 6.40 10.52 -5.22
CA TYR A 154 5.32 9.88 -5.98
C TYR A 154 4.95 10.64 -7.26
N SER A 155 5.22 11.95 -7.36
CA SER A 155 5.04 12.71 -8.59
C SER A 155 5.94 12.20 -9.72
N HIS A 156 7.16 11.77 -9.39
CA HIS A 156 8.08 11.15 -10.35
C HIS A 156 7.58 9.79 -10.83
N THR A 157 7.07 8.96 -9.91
CA THR A 157 6.44 7.67 -10.24
C THR A 157 5.27 7.85 -11.20
N LEU A 158 4.36 8.78 -10.90
CA LEU A 158 3.19 9.08 -11.73
C LEU A 158 3.58 9.60 -13.12
N ARG A 159 4.64 10.41 -13.20
CA ARG A 159 5.20 10.86 -14.48
C ARG A 159 5.68 9.69 -15.32
N HIS A 160 6.48 8.80 -14.76
CA HIS A 160 6.96 7.61 -15.48
C HIS A 160 5.80 6.70 -15.92
N TRP A 161 4.79 6.52 -15.07
CA TRP A 161 3.60 5.75 -15.47
C TRP A 161 2.85 6.42 -16.61
N LYS A 162 2.70 7.75 -16.59
CA LYS A 162 2.07 8.52 -17.67
C LYS A 162 2.84 8.40 -18.98
N GLU A 163 4.15 8.55 -18.95
CA GLU A 163 5.01 8.38 -20.11
C GLU A 163 4.91 6.98 -20.71
N ASN A 164 4.91 5.95 -19.85
CA ASN A 164 4.72 4.55 -20.30
C ASN A 164 3.31 4.32 -20.85
N CYS A 165 2.29 4.93 -20.27
CA CYS A 165 0.92 4.88 -20.78
C CYS A 165 0.84 5.49 -22.18
N ILE A 166 1.42 6.68 -22.39
CA ILE A 166 1.46 7.36 -23.71
C ILE A 166 2.20 6.51 -24.74
N LYS A 167 3.37 5.96 -24.39
CA LYS A 167 4.15 5.08 -25.29
C LYS A 167 3.39 3.82 -25.73
N ASN A 168 2.45 3.34 -24.89
CA ASN A 168 1.67 2.15 -25.17
C ASN A 168 0.20 2.46 -25.53
N LYS A 169 -0.11 3.69 -25.94
CA LYS A 169 -1.47 4.17 -26.22
C LYS A 169 -2.28 3.20 -27.08
N GLU A 170 -1.74 2.77 -28.21
CA GLU A 170 -2.44 1.90 -29.15
C GLU A 170 -2.81 0.55 -28.52
N LYS A 171 -1.89 -0.04 -27.74
CA LYS A 171 -2.15 -1.29 -27.03
C LYS A 171 -3.25 -1.13 -25.98
N ILE A 172 -3.25 -0.02 -25.25
CA ILE A 172 -4.26 0.27 -24.24
C ILE A 172 -5.63 0.46 -24.89
N ILE A 173 -5.69 1.18 -26.01
CA ILE A 173 -6.94 1.37 -26.77
C ILE A 173 -7.47 0.03 -27.30
N GLN A 174 -6.60 -0.86 -27.76
CA GLN A 174 -6.99 -2.22 -28.19
C GLN A 174 -7.50 -3.09 -27.04
N MET A 175 -6.93 -2.95 -25.85
CA MET A 175 -7.35 -3.72 -24.66
C MET A 175 -8.66 -3.22 -24.06
N PHE A 176 -8.93 -1.93 -24.15
CA PHE A 176 -10.09 -1.26 -23.58
C PHE A 176 -10.81 -0.42 -24.64
N ASP A 177 -10.62 0.91 -24.61
CA ASP A 177 -11.07 1.87 -25.61
C ASP A 177 -10.34 3.23 -25.47
N GLU A 178 -10.62 4.17 -26.36
CA GLU A 178 -10.03 5.51 -26.30
C GLU A 178 -10.53 6.32 -25.10
N ARG A 179 -11.77 6.09 -24.66
CA ARG A 179 -12.34 6.75 -23.49
C ARG A 179 -11.58 6.35 -22.21
N PHE A 180 -11.29 5.07 -22.05
CA PHE A 180 -10.46 4.56 -20.96
C PHE A 180 -9.07 5.18 -20.97
N PHE A 181 -8.41 5.22 -22.15
CA PHE A 181 -7.09 5.82 -22.27
C PHE A 181 -7.09 7.29 -21.82
N ARG A 182 -8.03 8.12 -22.29
CA ARG A 182 -8.13 9.52 -21.86
C ARG A 182 -8.43 9.68 -20.38
N MET A 183 -9.30 8.84 -19.84
CA MET A 183 -9.59 8.82 -18.38
C MET A 183 -8.35 8.52 -17.56
N TRP A 184 -7.58 7.52 -18.00
CA TRP A 184 -6.36 7.09 -17.31
C TRP A 184 -5.23 8.12 -17.42
N GLU A 185 -5.04 8.71 -18.59
CA GLU A 185 -4.09 9.82 -18.79
C GLU A 185 -4.44 11.02 -17.90
N PHE A 186 -5.71 11.40 -17.85
CA PHE A 186 -6.20 12.49 -16.97
C PHE A 186 -5.93 12.17 -15.49
N TYR A 187 -6.21 10.93 -15.06
CA TYR A 187 -5.89 10.47 -13.71
C TYR A 187 -4.40 10.64 -13.38
N LEU A 188 -3.52 10.11 -14.22
CA LEU A 188 -2.08 10.15 -13.99
C LEU A 188 -1.54 11.59 -13.97
N ALA A 189 -1.99 12.44 -14.90
CA ALA A 189 -1.59 13.84 -14.94
C ALA A 189 -2.12 14.62 -13.73
N GLY A 190 -3.39 14.44 -13.37
CA GLY A 190 -4.01 15.08 -12.21
C GLY A 190 -3.35 14.73 -10.89
N CYS A 191 -3.05 13.43 -10.70
CA CYS A 191 -2.35 12.97 -9.50
C CYS A 191 -0.88 13.43 -9.47
N GLU A 192 -0.15 13.45 -10.60
CA GLU A 192 1.19 14.05 -10.66
C GLU A 192 1.17 15.49 -10.14
N MET A 193 0.19 16.28 -10.56
CA MET A 193 0.05 17.67 -10.13
C MET A 193 -0.38 17.80 -8.67
N ALA A 194 -1.24 16.89 -8.18
CA ALA A 194 -1.65 16.86 -6.77
C ALA A 194 -0.49 16.62 -5.81
N PHE A 195 0.46 15.74 -6.17
CA PHE A 195 1.70 15.57 -5.40
C PHE A 195 2.69 16.71 -5.59
N LYS A 196 2.79 17.30 -6.77
CA LYS A 196 3.78 18.33 -7.07
C LYS A 196 3.40 19.70 -6.50
N TRP A 197 2.16 20.10 -6.65
CA TRP A 197 1.67 21.45 -6.33
C TRP A 197 0.48 21.46 -5.37
N GLY A 198 -0.18 20.33 -5.19
CA GLY A 198 -1.31 20.16 -4.29
C GLY A 198 -0.90 19.77 -2.89
N ASP A 199 -1.77 19.02 -2.25
CA ASP A 199 -1.69 18.64 -0.83
C ASP A 199 -1.38 17.15 -0.61
N GLN A 200 -1.23 16.37 -1.68
CA GLN A 200 -0.91 14.96 -1.54
C GLN A 200 0.56 14.73 -1.24
N VAL A 201 0.81 13.77 -0.35
CA VAL A 201 2.14 13.30 0.05
C VAL A 201 2.08 11.79 0.23
N VAL A 202 3.24 11.18 0.43
CA VAL A 202 3.32 9.84 0.98
C VAL A 202 3.86 9.94 2.40
N TYR A 203 3.20 9.28 3.33
CA TYR A 203 3.67 9.10 4.69
C TYR A 203 4.26 7.69 4.86
N GLN A 204 5.33 7.60 5.61
CA GLN A 204 5.84 6.36 6.19
C GLN A 204 5.84 6.50 7.71
N PHE A 205 4.95 5.78 8.37
CA PHE A 205 4.85 5.74 9.83
C PHE A 205 5.65 4.53 10.34
N GLN A 206 6.63 4.81 11.15
CA GLN A 206 7.39 3.80 11.86
C GLN A 206 7.04 3.78 13.33
#